data_bd99e005ff5d56c675b278b295ed72b4
#
_entry.id   bd99e005ff5d56c675b278b295ed72b4
#
_cell.length_a   1.000
_cell.length_b   1.000
_cell.length_c   1.000
_cell.angle_alpha   90.00
_cell.angle_beta   90.00
_cell.angle_gamma   90.00
#
_symmetry.space_group_name_H-M   'P 1'
#
loop_
_entity.id
_entity.type
_entity.pdbx_description
1 polymer ?
#
loop_
_entity_poly.entity_id
_entity_poly.type
_entity_poly.pdbx_seq_one_letter_code
_entity_poly.pdbx_strand_id
1 'polypeptide(L)'
;MENLKNINPIKVDKTTIINLEKGKLPPQALDLEEAVLGAMMIDKKGVDEVIDILQPDAFYKDAHKHIFEAIFQLFTDSQPIDLLTVSAQLKKNGKLELAGGDFYLIQLTQKISSSAHIEFHSRIILQKFIQRSLIKISSEIIEESYDESTDVFDLLDKAESKLYEVTQGNIKRSSETAQSL
;
A
#
# COMPACT_ATOMS: atom_id res chain seq x y z
N MET A 1 22.52 -23.64 43.52
CA MET A 1 22.22 -24.55 42.39
C MET A 1 20.76 -24.93 42.47
N GLU A 2 19.87 -24.10 41.92
CA GLU A 2 18.42 -24.39 41.93
C GLU A 2 17.78 -23.93 40.63
N ASN A 3 17.26 -24.93 39.92
CA ASN A 3 16.11 -24.90 39.03
C ASN A 3 16.02 -23.91 37.85
N LEU A 4 16.80 -24.22 36.82
CA LEU A 4 16.44 -23.90 35.44
C LEU A 4 15.84 -25.15 34.76
N LYS A 5 14.73 -25.65 35.28
CA LYS A 5 13.95 -26.74 34.65
C LYS A 5 12.48 -26.32 34.61
N ASN A 6 12.00 -26.14 33.45
CA ASN A 6 10.65 -26.13 32.90
C ASN A 6 10.27 -24.83 32.18
N ILE A 7 11.00 -24.52 31.11
CA ILE A 7 10.37 -23.80 30.01
C ILE A 7 9.80 -24.88 29.10
N ASN A 8 8.51 -25.15 29.23
CA ASN A 8 7.80 -25.97 28.26
C ASN A 8 7.92 -25.25 26.89
N PRO A 9 8.46 -25.90 25.86
CA PRO A 9 8.44 -25.29 24.53
C PRO A 9 6.97 -25.05 24.13
N ILE A 10 6.61 -23.82 23.83
CA ILE A 10 5.31 -23.51 23.26
C ILE A 10 5.23 -24.31 21.96
N LYS A 11 4.45 -25.38 21.95
CA LYS A 11 4.13 -26.13 20.74
C LYS A 11 3.24 -25.21 19.89
N VAL A 12 3.84 -24.41 19.01
CA VAL A 12 3.12 -23.68 17.99
C VAL A 12 2.71 -24.72 16.94
N ASP A 13 1.42 -25.04 16.92
CA ASP A 13 0.87 -25.99 15.96
C ASP A 13 0.91 -25.33 14.56
N LYS A 14 1.63 -25.97 13.61
CA LYS A 14 1.70 -25.53 12.19
C LYS A 14 0.30 -25.27 11.60
N THR A 15 -0.69 -26.03 12.03
CA THR A 15 -2.08 -25.90 11.59
C THR A 15 -2.71 -24.56 12.01
N THR A 16 -2.31 -24.01 13.17
CA THR A 16 -2.86 -22.75 13.70
C THR A 16 -2.34 -21.55 12.91
N ILE A 17 -1.08 -21.55 12.49
CA ILE A 17 -0.46 -20.44 11.73
C ILE A 17 -1.03 -20.40 10.32
N ILE A 18 -1.14 -21.56 9.64
CA ILE A 18 -1.69 -21.65 8.29
C ILE A 18 -3.20 -21.27 8.26
N ASN A 19 -3.94 -21.51 9.35
CA ASN A 19 -5.35 -21.15 9.46
C ASN A 19 -5.59 -19.66 9.73
N LEU A 20 -4.61 -18.92 10.23
CA LEU A 20 -4.74 -17.47 10.42
C LEU A 20 -4.86 -16.71 9.11
N GLU A 21 -4.28 -17.19 8.02
CA GLU A 21 -4.34 -16.57 6.70
C GLU A 21 -5.47 -17.11 5.81
N LYS A 22 -5.86 -18.38 6.01
CA LYS A 22 -6.92 -19.02 5.19
C LYS A 22 -8.28 -18.37 5.43
N GLY A 23 -8.80 -17.70 4.40
CA GLY A 23 -10.16 -17.17 4.37
C GLY A 23 -10.29 -15.71 4.79
N LYS A 24 -9.22 -15.01 5.14
CA LYS A 24 -9.24 -13.56 5.37
C LYS A 24 -8.87 -12.81 4.09
N LEU A 25 -9.73 -11.86 3.70
CA LEU A 25 -9.37 -10.93 2.63
C LEU A 25 -8.23 -10.02 3.12
N PRO A 26 -7.22 -9.77 2.26
CA PRO A 26 -6.18 -8.81 2.59
C PRO A 26 -6.77 -7.44 2.93
N PRO A 27 -6.19 -6.69 3.88
CA PRO A 27 -6.64 -5.34 4.21
C PRO A 27 -6.70 -4.44 2.96
N GLN A 28 -7.88 -3.92 2.63
CA GLN A 28 -8.14 -3.12 1.44
C GLN A 28 -9.22 -2.08 1.69
N ALA A 29 -9.31 -1.06 0.84
CA ALA A 29 -10.32 -0.01 0.88
C ALA A 29 -10.63 0.48 -0.55
N LEU A 30 -11.17 -0.41 -1.39
CA LEU A 30 -11.34 -0.17 -2.83
C LEU A 30 -12.16 1.07 -3.14
N ASP A 31 -13.25 1.30 -2.41
CA ASP A 31 -14.08 2.49 -2.62
C ASP A 31 -13.32 3.79 -2.36
N LEU A 32 -12.40 3.79 -1.40
CA LEU A 32 -11.54 4.94 -1.10
C LEU A 32 -10.44 5.10 -2.15
N GLU A 33 -9.88 4.00 -2.67
CA GLU A 33 -8.93 4.04 -3.77
C GLU A 33 -9.58 4.69 -5.01
N GLU A 34 -10.80 4.26 -5.36
CA GLU A 34 -11.58 4.85 -6.46
C GLU A 34 -11.85 6.34 -6.24
N ALA A 35 -12.27 6.71 -5.02
CA ALA A 35 -12.55 8.09 -4.66
C ALA A 35 -11.30 8.97 -4.76
N VAL A 36 -10.16 8.52 -4.26
CA VAL A 36 -8.89 9.26 -4.32
C VAL A 36 -8.44 9.46 -5.77
N LEU A 37 -8.39 8.40 -6.58
CA LEU A 37 -7.96 8.48 -7.97
C LEU A 37 -8.87 9.40 -8.81
N GLY A 38 -10.18 9.29 -8.62
CA GLY A 38 -11.11 10.16 -9.31
C GLY A 38 -10.95 11.63 -8.90
N ALA A 39 -10.75 11.91 -7.59
CA ALA A 39 -10.53 13.27 -7.09
C ALA A 39 -9.25 13.88 -7.68
N MET A 40 -8.17 13.10 -7.78
CA MET A 40 -6.91 13.56 -8.41
C MET A 40 -7.08 13.97 -9.87
N MET A 41 -8.02 13.36 -10.62
CA MET A 41 -8.30 13.73 -12.01
C MET A 41 -9.23 14.94 -12.16
N ILE A 42 -9.86 15.41 -11.06
CA ILE A 42 -10.79 16.54 -11.09
C ILE A 42 -10.20 17.78 -10.41
N ASP A 43 -9.47 17.59 -9.30
CA ASP A 43 -8.99 18.68 -8.46
C ASP A 43 -7.46 18.64 -8.31
N LYS A 44 -6.80 19.69 -8.82
CA LYS A 44 -5.34 19.82 -8.75
C LYS A 44 -4.83 19.85 -7.31
N LYS A 45 -5.54 20.46 -6.36
CA LYS A 45 -5.13 20.50 -4.94
C LYS A 45 -5.11 19.09 -4.34
N GLY A 46 -6.05 18.24 -4.74
CA GLY A 46 -6.08 16.86 -4.31
C GLY A 46 -4.85 16.06 -4.73
N VAL A 47 -4.23 16.39 -5.87
CA VAL A 47 -3.01 15.72 -6.33
C VAL A 47 -1.86 15.96 -5.38
N ASP A 48 -1.60 17.21 -4.99
CA ASP A 48 -0.49 17.57 -4.10
C ASP A 48 -0.61 16.83 -2.75
N GLU A 49 -1.81 16.81 -2.16
CA GLU A 49 -2.07 16.13 -0.89
C GLU A 49 -1.85 14.62 -0.95
N VAL A 50 -2.22 13.98 -2.07
CA VAL A 50 -2.14 12.52 -2.22
C VAL A 50 -0.72 12.06 -2.54
N ILE A 51 0.01 12.78 -3.39
CA ILE A 51 1.38 12.44 -3.82
C ILE A 51 2.33 12.36 -2.64
N ASP A 52 2.14 13.21 -1.63
CA ASP A 52 2.97 13.20 -0.41
C ASP A 52 2.67 11.99 0.50
N ILE A 53 1.47 11.43 0.41
CA ILE A 53 1.01 10.35 1.29
C ILE A 53 1.19 8.97 0.65
N LEU A 54 0.78 8.82 -0.61
CA LEU A 54 0.69 7.53 -1.28
C LEU A 54 1.83 7.28 -2.27
N GLN A 55 2.01 6.01 -2.54
CA GLN A 55 2.86 5.47 -3.61
C GLN A 55 2.07 4.41 -4.39
N PRO A 56 2.49 4.03 -5.60
CA PRO A 56 1.73 3.07 -6.42
C PRO A 56 1.40 1.77 -5.69
N ASP A 57 2.36 1.22 -4.91
CA ASP A 57 2.18 -0.03 -4.18
C ASP A 57 1.19 0.06 -3.01
N ALA A 58 0.80 1.28 -2.60
CA ALA A 58 -0.22 1.47 -1.58
C ALA A 58 -1.60 1.00 -2.04
N PHE A 59 -1.86 1.02 -3.34
CA PHE A 59 -3.13 0.57 -3.92
C PHE A 59 -3.21 -0.96 -3.96
N TYR A 60 -4.37 -1.49 -3.62
CA TYR A 60 -4.61 -2.94 -3.63
C TYR A 60 -4.88 -3.47 -5.03
N LYS A 61 -5.69 -2.74 -5.81
CA LYS A 61 -6.08 -3.13 -7.17
C LYS A 61 -5.00 -2.70 -8.18
N ASP A 62 -4.51 -3.64 -9.00
CA ASP A 62 -3.46 -3.35 -9.98
C ASP A 62 -3.86 -2.27 -10.97
N ALA A 63 -5.13 -2.23 -11.39
CA ALA A 63 -5.64 -1.14 -12.21
C ALA A 63 -5.43 0.23 -11.57
N HIS A 64 -5.64 0.35 -10.26
CA HIS A 64 -5.44 1.59 -9.50
C HIS A 64 -3.96 1.96 -9.40
N LYS A 65 -3.06 0.97 -9.24
CA LYS A 65 -1.61 1.21 -9.29
C LYS A 65 -1.21 1.86 -10.62
N HIS A 66 -1.68 1.30 -11.74
CA HIS A 66 -1.36 1.82 -13.06
C HIS A 66 -1.89 3.23 -13.29
N ILE A 67 -3.11 3.54 -12.80
CA ILE A 67 -3.66 4.89 -12.88
C ILE A 67 -2.82 5.84 -12.05
N PHE A 68 -2.48 5.48 -10.81
CA PHE A 68 -1.66 6.31 -9.94
C PHE A 68 -0.25 6.53 -10.50
N GLU A 69 0.40 5.50 -11.06
CA GLU A 69 1.68 5.63 -11.75
C GLU A 69 1.64 6.65 -12.88
N ALA A 70 0.58 6.63 -13.69
CA ALA A 70 0.40 7.61 -14.78
C ALA A 70 0.22 9.03 -14.23
N ILE A 71 -0.58 9.21 -13.18
CA ILE A 71 -0.77 10.50 -12.49
C ILE A 71 0.56 10.98 -11.89
N PHE A 72 1.29 10.12 -11.21
CA PHE A 72 2.59 10.43 -10.60
C PHE A 72 3.62 10.87 -11.65
N GLN A 73 3.64 10.23 -12.82
CA GLN A 73 4.51 10.59 -13.92
C GLN A 73 4.15 11.97 -14.49
N LEU A 74 2.87 12.24 -14.73
CA LEU A 74 2.40 13.56 -15.17
C LEU A 74 2.75 14.66 -14.15
N PHE A 75 2.59 14.36 -12.86
CA PHE A 75 2.97 15.27 -11.77
C PHE A 75 4.47 15.60 -11.81
N THR A 76 5.32 14.57 -11.91
CA THR A 76 6.78 14.71 -11.96
C THR A 76 7.22 15.52 -13.19
N ASP A 77 6.56 15.31 -14.33
CA ASP A 77 6.82 16.02 -15.57
C ASP A 77 6.16 17.43 -15.61
N SER A 78 5.53 17.87 -14.50
CA SER A 78 4.79 19.13 -14.40
C SER A 78 3.73 19.31 -15.49
N GLN A 79 3.11 18.21 -15.93
CA GLN A 79 2.05 18.18 -16.90
C GLN A 79 0.66 18.34 -16.24
N PRO A 80 -0.34 18.89 -16.96
CA PRO A 80 -1.71 18.91 -16.46
C PRO A 80 -2.21 17.49 -16.12
N ILE A 81 -2.96 17.37 -15.03
CA ILE A 81 -3.53 16.10 -14.57
C ILE A 81 -5.05 16.24 -14.65
N ASP A 82 -5.63 15.54 -15.60
CA ASP A 82 -7.06 15.39 -15.81
C ASP A 82 -7.37 14.05 -16.49
N LEU A 83 -8.65 13.75 -16.69
CA LEU A 83 -9.09 12.52 -17.32
C LEU A 83 -8.41 12.23 -18.66
N LEU A 84 -8.25 13.26 -19.50
CA LEU A 84 -7.72 13.11 -20.86
C LEU A 84 -6.21 12.86 -20.86
N THR A 85 -5.48 13.62 -20.04
CA THR A 85 -4.02 13.49 -19.92
C THR A 85 -3.63 12.18 -19.28
N VAL A 86 -4.37 11.72 -18.26
CA VAL A 86 -4.16 10.41 -17.63
C VAL A 86 -4.43 9.27 -18.61
N SER A 87 -5.53 9.34 -19.37
CA SER A 87 -5.82 8.35 -20.42
C SER A 87 -4.71 8.32 -21.48
N ALA A 88 -4.26 9.48 -21.95
CA ALA A 88 -3.18 9.58 -22.92
C ALA A 88 -1.86 9.00 -22.38
N GLN A 89 -1.52 9.27 -21.12
CA GLN A 89 -0.33 8.72 -20.47
C GLN A 89 -0.40 7.21 -20.31
N LEU A 90 -1.57 6.66 -19.93
CA LEU A 90 -1.79 5.22 -19.86
C LEU A 90 -1.67 4.54 -21.23
N LYS A 91 -2.19 5.18 -22.29
CA LYS A 91 -2.02 4.71 -23.69
C LYS A 91 -0.54 4.68 -24.10
N LYS A 92 0.19 5.76 -23.79
CA LYS A 92 1.63 5.88 -24.07
C LYS A 92 2.42 4.79 -23.35
N ASN A 93 2.04 4.44 -22.13
CA ASN A 93 2.66 3.40 -21.33
C ASN A 93 2.20 1.97 -21.71
N GLY A 94 1.24 1.80 -22.63
CA GLY A 94 0.65 0.51 -22.97
C GLY A 94 -0.18 -0.13 -21.84
N LYS A 95 -0.64 0.66 -20.87
CA LYS A 95 -1.31 0.19 -19.65
C LYS A 95 -2.80 0.54 -19.60
N LEU A 96 -3.38 1.18 -20.60
CA LEU A 96 -4.77 1.63 -20.55
C LEU A 96 -5.76 0.49 -20.29
N GLU A 97 -5.63 -0.63 -20.98
CA GLU A 97 -6.52 -1.78 -20.79
C GLU A 97 -6.35 -2.44 -19.42
N LEU A 98 -5.11 -2.47 -18.90
CA LEU A 98 -4.81 -2.96 -17.55
C LEU A 98 -5.39 -2.03 -16.47
N ALA A 99 -5.51 -0.76 -16.77
CA ALA A 99 -6.15 0.25 -15.91
C ALA A 99 -7.69 0.22 -15.96
N GLY A 100 -8.29 -0.62 -16.82
CA GLY A 100 -9.74 -0.74 -16.99
C GLY A 100 -10.32 0.09 -18.14
N GLY A 101 -9.48 0.69 -18.98
CA GLY A 101 -9.89 1.45 -20.16
C GLY A 101 -10.45 2.83 -19.86
N ASP A 102 -10.75 3.58 -20.92
CA ASP A 102 -11.29 4.95 -20.82
C ASP A 102 -12.62 5.00 -20.04
N PHE A 103 -13.46 3.98 -20.18
CA PHE A 103 -14.75 3.92 -19.50
C PHE A 103 -14.59 3.87 -17.97
N TYR A 104 -13.61 3.10 -17.48
CA TYR A 104 -13.35 3.02 -16.06
C TYR A 104 -12.83 4.34 -15.49
N LEU A 105 -11.96 5.04 -16.21
CA LEU A 105 -11.49 6.37 -15.80
C LEU A 105 -12.65 7.37 -15.70
N ILE A 106 -13.59 7.34 -16.66
CA ILE A 106 -14.81 8.15 -16.60
C ILE A 106 -15.64 7.81 -15.36
N GLN A 107 -15.83 6.52 -15.06
CA GLN A 107 -16.57 6.09 -13.87
C GLN A 107 -15.93 6.61 -12.58
N LEU A 108 -14.60 6.57 -12.46
CA LEU A 108 -13.88 7.11 -11.30
C LEU A 108 -14.16 8.60 -11.09
N THR A 109 -14.16 9.40 -12.16
CA THR A 109 -14.42 10.83 -12.07
C THR A 109 -15.89 11.16 -11.74
N GLN A 110 -16.83 10.32 -12.17
CA GLN A 110 -18.27 10.52 -11.91
C GLN A 110 -18.70 10.13 -10.49
N LYS A 111 -17.97 9.24 -9.83
CA LYS A 111 -18.29 8.80 -8.45
C LYS A 111 -18.03 9.87 -7.39
N ILE A 112 -17.32 10.94 -7.73
CA ILE A 112 -16.84 11.90 -6.76
C ILE A 112 -17.78 13.08 -6.64
N SER A 113 -18.25 13.30 -5.42
CA SER A 113 -19.06 14.47 -5.07
C SER A 113 -18.22 15.61 -4.49
N SER A 114 -17.03 15.33 -3.94
CA SER A 114 -16.15 16.33 -3.31
C SER A 114 -14.76 15.74 -3.02
N SER A 115 -13.72 16.54 -3.21
CA SER A 115 -12.33 16.24 -2.79
C SER A 115 -12.06 16.58 -1.32
N ALA A 116 -13.07 17.05 -0.57
CA ALA A 116 -12.92 17.62 0.78
C ALA A 116 -12.26 16.69 1.82
N HIS A 117 -12.18 15.39 1.58
CA HIS A 117 -11.61 14.41 2.53
C HIS A 117 -10.53 13.52 1.88
N ILE A 118 -9.93 13.99 0.79
CA ILE A 118 -8.99 13.17 0.02
C ILE A 118 -7.77 12.78 0.85
N GLU A 119 -7.24 13.67 1.67
CA GLU A 119 -6.14 13.38 2.59
C GLU A 119 -6.51 12.28 3.59
N PHE A 120 -7.68 12.38 4.21
CA PHE A 120 -8.15 11.37 5.15
C PHE A 120 -8.33 10.00 4.48
N HIS A 121 -8.91 9.95 3.28
CA HIS A 121 -9.04 8.73 2.50
C HIS A 121 -7.67 8.12 2.15
N SER A 122 -6.72 8.96 1.74
CA SER A 122 -5.35 8.54 1.43
C SER A 122 -4.65 7.93 2.65
N ARG A 123 -4.83 8.50 3.84
CA ARG A 123 -4.30 7.94 5.08
C ARG A 123 -4.90 6.57 5.41
N ILE A 124 -6.17 6.32 5.13
CA ILE A 124 -6.78 4.99 5.29
C ILE A 124 -6.17 3.99 4.30
N ILE A 125 -5.98 4.38 3.04
CA ILE A 125 -5.32 3.52 2.04
C ILE A 125 -3.91 3.16 2.49
N LEU A 126 -3.14 4.14 2.97
CA LEU A 126 -1.81 3.92 3.52
C LEU A 126 -1.83 2.95 4.71
N GLN A 127 -2.78 3.08 5.64
CA GLN A 127 -2.93 2.14 6.75
C GLN A 127 -3.19 0.71 6.26
N LYS A 128 -4.03 0.53 5.22
CA LYS A 128 -4.28 -0.78 4.63
C LYS A 128 -3.03 -1.36 3.96
N PHE A 129 -2.24 -0.53 3.31
CA PHE A 129 -0.96 -0.93 2.76
C PHE A 129 0.03 -1.38 3.83
N ILE A 130 0.19 -0.62 4.91
CA ILE A 130 1.06 -0.99 6.05
C ILE A 130 0.61 -2.32 6.65
N GLN A 131 -0.70 -2.53 6.84
CA GLN A 131 -1.23 -3.79 7.33
C GLN A 131 -0.88 -4.97 6.41
N ARG A 132 -1.00 -4.81 5.08
CA ARG A 132 -0.59 -5.83 4.10
C ARG A 132 0.90 -6.12 4.16
N SER A 133 1.73 -5.08 4.26
CA SER A 133 3.19 -5.21 4.37
C SER A 133 3.59 -5.98 5.62
N LEU A 134 2.97 -5.68 6.77
CA LEU A 134 3.21 -6.40 8.02
C LEU A 134 2.79 -7.87 7.92
N ILE A 135 1.64 -8.16 7.31
CA ILE A 135 1.20 -9.55 7.08
C ILE A 135 2.24 -10.29 6.23
N LYS A 136 2.66 -9.68 5.10
CA LYS A 136 3.65 -10.28 4.20
C LYS A 136 4.96 -10.58 4.92
N ILE A 137 5.52 -9.60 5.62
CA ILE A 137 6.79 -9.76 6.36
C ILE A 137 6.67 -10.84 7.43
N SER A 138 5.56 -10.86 8.18
CA SER A 138 5.32 -11.86 9.19
C SER A 138 5.23 -13.27 8.59
N SER A 139 4.57 -13.43 7.45
CA SER A 139 4.47 -14.72 6.75
C SER A 139 5.85 -15.20 6.27
N GLU A 140 6.67 -14.30 5.71
CA GLU A 140 8.03 -14.61 5.29
C GLU A 140 8.92 -15.02 6.48
N ILE A 141 8.84 -14.30 7.61
CA ILE A 141 9.58 -14.65 8.83
C ILE A 141 9.14 -16.02 9.35
N ILE A 142 7.84 -16.29 9.36
CA ILE A 142 7.31 -17.60 9.79
C ILE A 142 7.84 -18.72 8.90
N GLU A 143 7.79 -18.56 7.58
CA GLU A 143 8.26 -19.55 6.62
C GLU A 143 9.75 -19.84 6.79
N GLU A 144 10.58 -18.78 6.85
CA GLU A 144 12.02 -18.90 7.03
C GLU A 144 12.41 -19.48 8.42
N SER A 145 11.59 -19.24 9.45
CA SER A 145 11.82 -19.81 10.79
C SER A 145 11.60 -21.33 10.86
N TYR A 146 10.88 -21.92 9.90
CA TYR A 146 10.73 -23.36 9.79
C TYR A 146 11.81 -24.02 8.94
N ASP A 147 12.62 -23.25 8.25
CA ASP A 147 13.74 -23.76 7.44
C ASP A 147 14.96 -23.97 8.34
N GLU A 148 15.28 -25.26 8.64
CA GLU A 148 16.41 -25.65 9.49
C GLU A 148 17.78 -25.24 8.90
N SER A 149 17.84 -24.88 7.62
CA SER A 149 19.06 -24.41 6.95
C SER A 149 19.33 -22.90 7.15
N THR A 150 18.34 -22.14 7.61
CA THR A 150 18.45 -20.69 7.82
C THR A 150 19.21 -20.39 9.11
N ASP A 151 20.26 -19.55 9.04
CA ASP A 151 20.92 -19.04 10.23
C ASP A 151 19.99 -18.10 11.00
N VAL A 152 19.84 -18.34 12.30
CA VAL A 152 18.89 -17.61 13.14
C VAL A 152 19.28 -16.13 13.30
N PHE A 153 20.58 -15.79 13.28
CA PHE A 153 21.03 -14.42 13.39
C PHE A 153 20.79 -13.65 12.10
N ASP A 154 21.05 -14.27 10.94
CA ASP A 154 20.72 -13.70 9.64
C ASP A 154 19.21 -13.47 9.50
N LEU A 155 18.37 -14.37 10.02
CA LEU A 155 16.92 -14.22 10.02
C LEU A 155 16.46 -13.04 10.91
N LEU A 156 17.08 -12.85 12.07
CA LEU A 156 16.78 -11.71 12.95
C LEU A 156 17.15 -10.38 12.30
N ASP A 157 18.33 -10.27 11.71
CA ASP A 157 18.79 -9.06 11.01
C ASP A 157 17.89 -8.72 9.83
N LYS A 158 17.48 -9.74 9.08
CA LYS A 158 16.53 -9.59 7.95
C LYS A 158 15.15 -9.14 8.42
N ALA A 159 14.64 -9.69 9.51
CA ALA A 159 13.36 -9.31 10.09
C ALA A 159 13.36 -7.84 10.56
N GLU A 160 14.43 -7.43 11.27
CA GLU A 160 14.61 -6.05 11.72
C GLU A 160 14.67 -5.08 10.53
N SER A 161 15.50 -5.40 9.52
CA SER A 161 15.63 -4.58 8.30
C SER A 161 14.30 -4.38 7.60
N LYS A 162 13.52 -5.43 7.38
CA LYS A 162 12.22 -5.36 6.71
C LYS A 162 11.20 -4.54 7.51
N LEU A 163 11.14 -4.69 8.83
CA LEU A 163 10.28 -3.89 9.69
C LEU A 163 10.70 -2.41 9.69
N TYR A 164 12.00 -2.15 9.68
CA TYR A 164 12.54 -0.80 9.59
C TYR A 164 12.18 -0.12 8.26
N GLU A 165 12.26 -0.82 7.13
CA GLU A 165 11.85 -0.32 5.82
C GLU A 165 10.37 0.11 5.81
N VAL A 166 9.47 -0.70 6.37
CA VAL A 166 8.04 -0.34 6.50
C VAL A 166 7.88 0.92 7.34
N THR A 167 8.63 1.02 8.44
CA THR A 167 8.58 2.17 9.35
C THR A 167 9.10 3.43 8.67
N GLN A 168 10.29 3.40 8.09
CA GLN A 168 10.94 4.58 7.46
C GLN A 168 10.18 5.04 6.20
N GLY A 169 9.73 4.11 5.36
CA GLY A 169 8.99 4.44 4.14
C GLY A 169 7.66 5.15 4.39
N ASN A 170 7.06 4.93 5.58
CA ASN A 170 5.73 5.43 5.89
C ASN A 170 5.72 6.58 6.93
N ILE A 171 6.66 6.61 7.87
CA ILE A 171 6.71 7.68 8.90
C ILE A 171 7.23 8.99 8.34
N LYS A 172 8.22 8.99 7.43
CA LYS A 172 8.68 10.23 6.78
C LYS A 172 7.55 10.97 6.08
N ARG A 173 6.63 10.25 5.45
CA ARG A 173 5.47 10.83 4.75
C ARG A 173 4.38 11.34 5.71
N SER A 174 4.29 10.80 6.94
CA SER A 174 3.28 11.25 7.90
C SER A 174 3.77 12.36 8.84
N SER A 175 5.08 12.53 9.02
CA SER A 175 5.65 13.49 9.98
C SER A 175 5.93 14.87 9.38
N GLU A 176 6.17 14.98 8.09
CA GLU A 176 6.36 16.28 7.44
C GLU A 176 5.06 17.11 7.44
N THR A 177 3.91 16.45 7.37
CA THR A 177 2.59 17.11 7.43
C THR A 177 2.19 17.55 8.85
N ALA A 178 2.74 16.93 9.91
CA ALA A 178 2.42 17.29 11.29
C ALA A 178 3.20 18.52 11.83
N GLN A 179 4.24 18.96 11.11
CA GLN A 179 5.04 20.14 11.48
C GLN A 179 4.57 21.43 10.78
N SER A 180 3.56 21.36 9.92
CA SER A 180 3.01 22.53 9.20
C SER A 180 1.66 23.03 9.77
N LEU A 181 1.34 22.71 11.01
CA LEU A 181 0.28 23.29 11.83
C LEU A 181 0.96 24.08 12.97
#